data_2cff8e9ced7d5d30d6aa66c9494b31a6
#
_entry.id   2cff8e9ced7d5d30d6aa66c9494b31a6
#
_cell.length_a   1.000
_cell.length_b   1.000
_cell.length_c   1.000
_cell.angle_alpha   90.00
_cell.angle_beta   90.00
_cell.angle_gamma   90.00
#
_symmetry.space_group_name_H-M   'P 1'
#
loop_
_entity.id
_entity.type
_entity.pdbx_description
1 polymer ?
#
loop_
_entity_poly.entity_id
_entity_poly.type
_entity_poly.pdbx_seq_one_letter_code
_entity_poly.pdbx_strand_id
1 'polypeptide(L)'
;MVSSSSLMPDAPNLLFTNAGMNQFVPIFLGQEKCPYQPGRAADTQKCIRAGGKHNDLEDVGMDTYHHNFFERLGNWSFGDYFKKEAIEWAWELLTEVWKFPKERVYATVYKPDASKGDPAEFDQDAYDLWFDIFKAAGLDPEVHIVYGNKKDNFWMMGDTGPCGPCSELHIDLTPNADTRGAL
;
A
#
# COMPACT_ATOMS: atom_id res chain seq x y z
N MET A 1 -13.13 13.74 4.52
CA MET A 1 -13.34 12.69 3.49
C MET A 1 -13.57 13.36 2.15
N VAL A 2 -13.05 12.75 1.07
CA VAL A 2 -13.21 13.22 -0.31
C VAL A 2 -14.11 12.23 -1.05
N SER A 3 -14.98 12.73 -1.91
CA SER A 3 -15.88 11.88 -2.68
C SER A 3 -15.13 11.11 -3.77
N SER A 4 -15.65 9.94 -4.13
CA SER A 4 -15.19 9.19 -5.31
C SER A 4 -15.31 10.07 -6.55
N SER A 5 -14.27 10.15 -7.33
CA SER A 5 -14.32 10.78 -8.65
C SER A 5 -15.07 9.91 -9.66
N SER A 6 -15.36 10.45 -10.84
CA SER A 6 -15.98 9.70 -11.93
C SER A 6 -15.13 8.48 -12.32
N LEU A 7 -15.80 7.39 -12.70
CA LEU A 7 -15.15 6.25 -13.36
C LEU A 7 -14.56 6.60 -14.74
N MET A 8 -15.13 7.62 -15.38
CA MET A 8 -14.57 8.24 -16.59
C MET A 8 -13.67 9.39 -16.14
N PRO A 9 -12.33 9.21 -16.11
CA PRO A 9 -11.43 10.24 -15.63
C PRO A 9 -11.30 11.38 -16.64
N ASP A 10 -11.09 12.57 -16.13
CA ASP A 10 -10.66 13.72 -16.95
C ASP A 10 -9.13 13.70 -17.10
N ALA A 11 -8.62 12.62 -17.67
CA ALA A 11 -7.19 12.39 -17.85
C ALA A 11 -6.95 11.71 -19.20
N PRO A 12 -6.18 12.33 -20.12
CA PRO A 12 -6.08 11.86 -21.51
C PRO A 12 -5.36 10.51 -21.67
N ASN A 13 -4.65 10.07 -20.64
CA ASN A 13 -3.89 8.82 -20.63
C ASN A 13 -4.59 7.66 -19.91
N LEU A 14 -5.81 7.87 -19.41
CA LEU A 14 -6.57 6.85 -18.69
C LEU A 14 -7.93 6.66 -19.35
N LEU A 15 -8.28 5.41 -19.63
CA LEU A 15 -9.61 5.06 -20.14
C LEU A 15 -10.64 5.04 -19.01
N PHE A 16 -10.26 4.51 -17.85
CA PHE A 16 -11.06 4.47 -16.65
C PHE A 16 -10.22 4.86 -15.43
N THR A 17 -10.87 5.34 -14.37
CA THR A 17 -10.25 5.48 -13.07
C THR A 17 -9.92 4.08 -12.55
N ASN A 18 -8.63 3.79 -12.42
CA ASN A 18 -8.09 2.46 -12.09
C ASN A 18 -7.44 2.38 -10.72
N ALA A 19 -7.30 3.49 -10.02
CA ALA A 19 -6.70 3.57 -8.69
C ALA A 19 -7.29 4.73 -7.88
N GLY A 20 -7.31 4.59 -6.58
CA GLY A 20 -7.76 5.64 -5.65
C GLY A 20 -6.93 6.92 -5.74
N MET A 21 -5.70 6.82 -6.19
CA MET A 21 -4.78 7.95 -6.32
C MET A 21 -5.07 8.84 -7.53
N ASN A 22 -5.81 8.37 -8.55
CA ASN A 22 -5.90 9.08 -9.83
C ASN A 22 -6.33 10.54 -9.68
N GLN A 23 -7.31 10.84 -8.83
CA GLN A 23 -7.79 12.21 -8.62
C GLN A 23 -6.78 13.13 -7.90
N PHE A 24 -5.75 12.57 -7.25
CA PHE A 24 -4.76 13.33 -6.48
C PHE A 24 -3.41 13.46 -7.20
N VAL A 25 -3.26 12.86 -8.36
CA VAL A 25 -2.00 12.88 -9.15
C VAL A 25 -1.50 14.30 -9.42
N PRO A 26 -2.34 15.28 -9.83
CA PRO A 26 -1.87 16.64 -10.03
C PRO A 26 -1.27 17.28 -8.78
N ILE A 27 -1.80 16.95 -7.60
CA ILE A 27 -1.27 17.44 -6.31
C ILE A 27 0.09 16.79 -6.04
N PHE A 28 0.22 15.47 -6.21
CA PHE A 28 1.49 14.76 -5.99
C PHE A 28 2.59 15.21 -6.96
N LEU A 29 2.23 15.58 -8.18
CA LEU A 29 3.16 16.12 -9.17
C LEU A 29 3.44 17.61 -9.00
N GLY A 30 2.82 18.29 -8.03
CA GLY A 30 2.97 19.72 -7.81
C GLY A 30 2.34 20.61 -8.90
N GLN A 31 1.49 20.04 -9.74
CA GLN A 31 0.75 20.76 -10.77
C GLN A 31 -0.42 21.55 -10.20
N GLU A 32 -0.98 21.06 -9.08
CA GLU A 32 -2.03 21.72 -8.34
C GLU A 32 -1.66 21.85 -6.86
N LYS A 33 -2.16 22.90 -6.22
CA LYS A 33 -2.01 23.08 -4.78
C LYS A 33 -3.00 22.17 -4.05
N CYS A 34 -2.53 21.57 -2.96
CA CYS A 34 -3.41 20.81 -2.07
C CYS A 34 -4.50 21.72 -1.49
N PRO A 35 -5.79 21.42 -1.73
CA PRO A 35 -6.90 22.22 -1.21
C PRO A 35 -7.27 21.88 0.24
N TYR A 36 -6.66 20.86 0.83
CA TYR A 36 -7.03 20.33 2.14
C TYR A 36 -6.20 20.96 3.26
N GLN A 37 -6.86 21.21 4.41
CA GLN A 37 -6.22 21.68 5.64
C GLN A 37 -6.72 20.83 6.83
N PRO A 38 -5.84 20.02 7.47
CA PRO A 38 -4.44 19.77 7.12
C PRO A 38 -4.29 19.06 5.78
N GLY A 39 -3.06 19.00 5.25
CA GLY A 39 -2.72 18.42 3.95
C GLY A 39 -2.91 16.91 3.87
N ARG A 40 -4.11 16.41 4.14
CA ARG A 40 -4.47 14.99 4.11
C ARG A 40 -5.87 14.75 3.58
N ALA A 41 -6.11 13.58 3.03
CA ALA A 41 -7.43 13.15 2.58
C ALA A 41 -7.65 11.66 2.89
N ALA A 42 -8.92 11.27 3.01
CA ALA A 42 -9.35 9.88 3.01
C ALA A 42 -10.55 9.77 2.08
N ASP A 43 -10.58 8.72 1.27
CA ASP A 43 -11.64 8.47 0.30
C ASP A 43 -11.98 6.99 0.14
N THR A 44 -13.11 6.75 -0.52
CA THR A 44 -13.37 5.52 -1.25
C THR A 44 -13.44 5.86 -2.72
N GLN A 45 -12.75 5.11 -3.57
CA GLN A 45 -12.75 5.35 -5.01
C GLN A 45 -13.22 4.12 -5.76
N LYS A 46 -14.27 4.28 -6.55
CA LYS A 46 -14.72 3.27 -7.51
C LYS A 46 -13.73 3.18 -8.65
N CYS A 47 -13.27 1.97 -8.94
CA CYS A 47 -12.23 1.70 -9.92
C CYS A 47 -12.66 0.62 -10.90
N ILE A 48 -12.20 0.74 -12.14
CA ILE A 48 -12.24 -0.34 -13.13
C ILE A 48 -10.83 -0.63 -13.59
N ARG A 49 -10.38 -1.88 -13.40
CA ARG A 49 -9.06 -2.36 -13.77
C ARG A 49 -9.14 -3.80 -14.25
N ALA A 50 -8.71 -4.06 -15.49
CA ALA A 50 -8.72 -5.39 -16.08
C ALA A 50 -7.35 -5.82 -16.63
N GLY A 51 -6.40 -4.91 -16.71
CA GLY A 51 -5.07 -5.16 -17.23
C GLY A 51 -4.23 -3.90 -17.26
N GLY A 52 -2.98 -4.01 -17.70
CA GLY A 52 -2.00 -2.93 -17.72
C GLY A 52 -0.80 -3.23 -16.83
N LYS A 53 -0.13 -2.21 -16.31
CA LYS A 53 1.07 -2.37 -15.46
C LYS A 53 0.77 -3.04 -14.11
N HIS A 54 -0.43 -2.82 -13.58
CA HIS A 54 -0.98 -3.63 -12.51
C HIS A 54 -1.73 -4.77 -13.17
N ASN A 55 -1.01 -5.81 -13.54
CA ASN A 55 -1.54 -6.89 -14.37
C ASN A 55 -2.33 -7.87 -13.51
N ASP A 56 -3.57 -7.52 -13.23
CA ASP A 56 -4.53 -8.44 -12.61
C ASP A 56 -5.23 -9.32 -13.69
N LEU A 57 -4.86 -9.18 -14.95
CA LEU A 57 -5.58 -9.84 -16.06
C LEU A 57 -5.56 -11.37 -15.93
N GLU A 58 -4.47 -11.92 -15.44
CA GLU A 58 -4.32 -13.37 -15.24
C GLU A 58 -5.01 -13.84 -13.96
N ASP A 59 -5.28 -12.93 -13.00
CA ASP A 59 -5.87 -13.24 -11.70
C ASP A 59 -7.39 -13.02 -11.68
N VAL A 60 -7.88 -12.07 -12.49
CA VAL A 60 -9.32 -11.75 -12.57
C VAL A 60 -10.11 -12.96 -13.08
N GLY A 61 -11.03 -13.43 -12.22
CA GLY A 61 -11.84 -14.61 -12.49
C GLY A 61 -11.16 -15.95 -12.18
N MET A 62 -9.91 -15.94 -11.76
CA MET A 62 -9.17 -17.13 -11.32
C MET A 62 -9.21 -17.29 -9.79
N ASP A 63 -9.43 -16.22 -9.07
CA ASP A 63 -9.61 -16.20 -7.63
C ASP A 63 -10.93 -15.51 -7.24
N THR A 64 -11.16 -15.31 -5.94
CA THR A 64 -12.40 -14.72 -5.40
C THR A 64 -12.26 -13.27 -4.97
N TYR A 65 -11.10 -12.64 -5.17
CA TYR A 65 -10.80 -11.30 -4.68
C TYR A 65 -10.24 -10.35 -5.74
N HIS A 66 -9.81 -10.81 -6.91
CA HIS A 66 -9.51 -9.93 -8.05
C HIS A 66 -10.75 -9.71 -8.91
N HIS A 67 -11.25 -8.49 -8.91
CA HIS A 67 -12.43 -8.07 -9.66
C HIS A 67 -12.10 -6.92 -10.59
N ASN A 68 -12.75 -6.86 -11.76
CA ASN A 68 -12.60 -5.74 -12.71
C ASN A 68 -13.13 -4.44 -12.14
N PHE A 69 -14.19 -4.49 -11.34
CA PHE A 69 -14.77 -3.37 -10.63
C PHE A 69 -14.59 -3.57 -9.13
N PHE A 70 -14.05 -2.55 -8.46
CA PHE A 70 -13.84 -2.58 -7.01
C PHE A 70 -13.87 -1.16 -6.43
N GLU A 71 -14.04 -1.07 -5.13
CA GLU A 71 -13.86 0.18 -4.37
C GLU A 71 -12.57 0.13 -3.60
N ARG A 72 -11.73 1.16 -3.76
CA ARG A 72 -10.49 1.29 -3.03
C ARG A 72 -10.66 2.26 -1.87
N LEU A 73 -10.35 1.80 -0.67
CA LEU A 73 -10.17 2.66 0.49
C LEU A 73 -8.79 3.30 0.41
N GLY A 74 -8.74 4.63 0.52
CA GLY A 74 -7.51 5.39 0.42
C GLY A 74 -7.33 6.35 1.58
N ASN A 75 -6.07 6.56 1.98
CA ASN A 75 -5.65 7.66 2.81
C ASN A 75 -4.40 8.28 2.18
N TRP A 76 -4.34 9.62 2.20
CA TRP A 76 -3.39 10.39 1.39
C TRP A 76 -2.79 11.49 2.25
N SER A 77 -1.47 11.63 2.20
CA SER A 77 -0.74 12.73 2.82
C SER A 77 -0.08 13.58 1.75
N PHE A 78 -0.33 14.86 1.81
CA PHE A 78 0.28 15.88 0.95
C PHE A 78 1.24 16.73 1.79
N GLY A 79 2.24 16.05 2.39
CA GLY A 79 3.23 16.66 3.24
C GLY A 79 2.78 16.91 4.69
N ASP A 80 1.73 16.23 5.16
CA ASP A 80 1.17 16.39 6.50
C ASP A 80 1.66 15.32 7.49
N TYR A 81 1.68 14.05 7.07
CA TYR A 81 2.26 12.93 7.80
C TYR A 81 3.11 12.07 6.87
N PHE A 82 3.92 11.18 7.44
CA PHE A 82 4.76 10.29 6.65
C PHE A 82 4.79 8.87 7.24
N LYS A 83 5.88 8.14 7.11
CA LYS A 83 6.01 6.71 7.46
C LYS A 83 5.59 6.42 8.89
N LYS A 84 6.05 7.22 9.85
CA LYS A 84 5.82 6.99 11.28
C LYS A 84 4.34 6.94 11.59
N GLU A 85 3.64 8.02 11.31
CA GLU A 85 2.22 8.13 11.61
C GLU A 85 1.40 7.09 10.81
N ALA A 86 1.75 6.88 9.54
CA ALA A 86 1.06 5.90 8.70
C ALA A 86 1.18 4.48 9.28
N ILE A 87 2.37 4.08 9.72
CA ILE A 87 2.64 2.78 10.31
C ILE A 87 1.95 2.63 11.68
N GLU A 88 2.06 3.63 12.55
CA GLU A 88 1.42 3.63 13.87
C GLU A 88 -0.10 3.52 13.75
N TRP A 89 -0.73 4.30 12.85
CA TRP A 89 -2.18 4.26 12.64
C TRP A 89 -2.64 2.97 11.99
N ALA A 90 -1.87 2.40 11.07
CA ALA A 90 -2.19 1.11 10.47
C ALA A 90 -2.15 -0.02 11.51
N TRP A 91 -1.15 -0.02 12.38
CA TRP A 91 -1.07 -0.94 13.50
C TRP A 91 -2.25 -0.80 14.46
N GLU A 92 -2.55 0.43 14.90
CA GLU A 92 -3.70 0.72 15.76
C GLU A 92 -5.01 0.25 15.13
N LEU A 93 -5.23 0.55 13.85
CA LEU A 93 -6.44 0.14 13.12
C LEU A 93 -6.62 -1.37 13.14
N LEU A 94 -5.57 -2.12 12.81
CA LEU A 94 -5.64 -3.57 12.75
C LEU A 94 -5.81 -4.20 14.13
N THR A 95 -5.02 -3.78 15.10
CA THR A 95 -4.92 -4.49 16.38
C THR A 95 -5.87 -3.99 17.45
N GLU A 96 -6.16 -2.67 17.48
CA GLU A 96 -6.99 -2.08 18.51
C GLU A 96 -8.44 -1.81 18.05
N VAL A 97 -8.63 -1.48 16.77
CA VAL A 97 -9.97 -1.19 16.24
C VAL A 97 -10.60 -2.47 15.67
N TRP A 98 -9.93 -3.15 14.75
CA TRP A 98 -10.43 -4.36 14.13
C TRP A 98 -10.15 -5.63 14.93
N LYS A 99 -9.30 -5.54 15.95
CA LYS A 99 -8.99 -6.64 16.87
C LYS A 99 -8.41 -7.89 16.21
N PHE A 100 -7.61 -7.72 15.15
CA PHE A 100 -6.84 -8.85 14.62
C PHE A 100 -5.84 -9.35 15.67
N PRO A 101 -5.63 -10.67 15.78
CA PRO A 101 -4.60 -11.24 16.65
C PRO A 101 -3.22 -10.74 16.23
N LYS A 102 -2.50 -10.08 17.14
CA LYS A 102 -1.20 -9.44 16.87
C LYS A 102 -0.16 -10.43 16.35
N GLU A 103 -0.19 -11.64 16.86
CA GLU A 103 0.68 -12.76 16.48
C GLU A 103 0.46 -13.27 15.04
N ARG A 104 -0.62 -12.83 14.38
CA ARG A 104 -0.93 -13.18 12.99
C ARG A 104 -0.64 -12.04 12.01
N VAL A 105 -0.15 -10.90 12.51
CA VAL A 105 0.15 -9.74 11.68
C VAL A 105 1.64 -9.74 11.34
N TYR A 106 1.94 -9.58 10.05
CA TYR A 106 3.28 -9.47 9.50
C TYR A 106 3.39 -8.18 8.70
N ALA A 107 4.57 -7.59 8.65
CA ALA A 107 4.84 -6.44 7.81
C ALA A 107 5.94 -6.76 6.79
N THR A 108 5.76 -6.30 5.55
CA THR A 108 6.85 -6.33 4.58
C THR A 108 7.57 -5.00 4.54
N VAL A 109 8.87 -5.04 4.25
CA VAL A 109 9.72 -3.86 4.10
C VAL A 109 10.57 -4.00 2.84
N TYR A 110 10.68 -2.91 2.09
CA TYR A 110 11.45 -2.90 0.86
C TYR A 110 12.95 -3.13 1.11
N LYS A 111 13.50 -4.15 0.45
CA LYS A 111 14.93 -4.46 0.41
C LYS A 111 15.34 -4.72 -1.03
N PRO A 112 16.18 -3.86 -1.65
CA PRO A 112 16.55 -4.02 -3.04
C PRO A 112 17.35 -5.28 -3.29
N ASP A 113 17.12 -5.90 -4.44
CA ASP A 113 18.01 -6.92 -5.00
C ASP A 113 19.04 -6.25 -5.90
N ALA A 114 20.24 -6.01 -5.37
CA ALA A 114 21.31 -5.35 -6.10
C ALA A 114 21.71 -6.10 -7.39
N SER A 115 21.50 -7.41 -7.44
CA SER A 115 21.81 -8.23 -8.63
C SER A 115 20.85 -7.97 -9.78
N LYS A 116 19.67 -7.46 -9.49
CA LYS A 116 18.62 -7.14 -10.47
C LYS A 116 18.54 -5.65 -10.82
N GLY A 117 19.39 -4.83 -10.20
CA GLY A 117 19.37 -3.38 -10.41
C GLY A 117 18.09 -2.72 -9.89
N ASP A 118 17.58 -3.20 -8.77
CA ASP A 118 16.41 -2.64 -8.14
C ASP A 118 16.62 -1.16 -7.80
N PRO A 119 15.61 -0.29 -7.98
CA PRO A 119 15.70 1.11 -7.64
C PRO A 119 15.63 1.32 -6.12
N ALA A 120 16.10 2.47 -5.68
CA ALA A 120 16.10 2.91 -4.29
C ALA A 120 16.97 2.04 -3.35
N GLU A 121 17.22 2.58 -2.17
CA GLU A 121 17.94 1.90 -1.09
C GLU A 121 16.96 1.14 -0.18
N PHE A 122 17.51 0.33 0.72
CA PHE A 122 16.74 -0.34 1.76
C PHE A 122 15.93 0.67 2.58
N ASP A 123 14.65 0.37 2.83
CA ASP A 123 13.79 1.24 3.65
C ASP A 123 14.03 1.02 5.15
N GLN A 124 15.16 1.57 5.62
CA GLN A 124 15.59 1.45 7.01
C GLN A 124 14.57 2.08 7.97
N ASP A 125 13.98 3.21 7.61
CA ASP A 125 13.00 3.89 8.47
C ASP A 125 11.76 3.01 8.73
N ALA A 126 11.22 2.39 7.67
CA ALA A 126 10.08 1.49 7.82
C ALA A 126 10.45 0.25 8.64
N TYR A 127 11.65 -0.30 8.44
CA TYR A 127 12.14 -1.42 9.23
C TYR A 127 12.23 -1.07 10.73
N ASP A 128 12.85 0.04 11.07
CA ASP A 128 13.05 0.45 12.46
C ASP A 128 11.68 0.70 13.15
N LEU A 129 10.75 1.32 12.46
CA LEU A 129 9.40 1.56 12.97
C LEU A 129 8.64 0.25 13.24
N TRP A 130 8.66 -0.69 12.31
CA TRP A 130 8.04 -2.00 12.50
C TRP A 130 8.75 -2.82 13.58
N PHE A 131 10.08 -2.76 13.63
CA PHE A 131 10.87 -3.43 14.67
C PHE A 131 10.43 -2.99 16.07
N ASP A 132 10.31 -1.69 16.29
CA ASP A 132 9.90 -1.15 17.58
C ASP A 132 8.47 -1.54 17.94
N ILE A 133 7.56 -1.52 16.97
CA ILE A 133 6.15 -1.90 17.17
C ILE A 133 6.03 -3.37 17.55
N PHE A 134 6.61 -4.28 16.76
CA PHE A 134 6.54 -5.72 17.07
C PHE A 134 7.20 -6.06 18.40
N LYS A 135 8.35 -5.48 18.67
CA LYS A 135 9.04 -5.64 19.96
C LYS A 135 8.18 -5.14 21.14
N ALA A 136 7.56 -3.98 21.02
CA ALA A 136 6.66 -3.43 22.03
C ALA A 136 5.40 -4.30 22.23
N ALA A 137 4.96 -4.98 21.19
CA ALA A 137 3.86 -5.94 21.25
C ALA A 137 4.25 -7.30 21.85
N GLY A 138 5.54 -7.51 22.18
CA GLY A 138 6.04 -8.77 22.70
C GLY A 138 6.27 -9.86 21.65
N LEU A 139 6.34 -9.45 20.38
CA LEU A 139 6.57 -10.32 19.22
C LEU A 139 8.04 -10.24 18.78
N ASP A 140 8.50 -11.29 18.10
CA ASP A 140 9.86 -11.31 17.53
C ASP A 140 9.88 -10.58 16.18
N PRO A 141 10.56 -9.40 16.08
CA PRO A 141 10.61 -8.66 14.84
C PRO A 141 11.26 -9.44 13.68
N GLU A 142 12.22 -10.32 13.95
CA GLU A 142 12.88 -11.14 12.91
C GLU A 142 11.94 -12.18 12.28
N VAL A 143 10.84 -12.49 12.96
CA VAL A 143 9.79 -13.37 12.43
C VAL A 143 8.70 -12.58 11.72
N HIS A 144 8.35 -11.40 12.25
CA HIS A 144 7.19 -10.63 11.80
C HIS A 144 7.51 -9.59 10.72
N ILE A 145 8.80 -9.33 10.44
CA ILE A 145 9.22 -8.45 9.33
C ILE A 145 9.78 -9.28 8.20
N VAL A 146 9.19 -9.14 7.02
CA VAL A 146 9.59 -9.85 5.80
C VAL A 146 10.12 -8.86 4.78
N TYR A 147 11.19 -9.23 4.09
CA TYR A 147 11.78 -8.37 3.06
C TYR A 147 11.17 -8.67 1.69
N GLY A 148 10.70 -7.62 1.01
CA GLY A 148 10.29 -7.69 -0.37
C GLY A 148 11.14 -6.79 -1.26
N ASN A 149 11.41 -7.23 -2.48
CA ASN A 149 12.20 -6.48 -3.46
C ASN A 149 11.31 -5.61 -4.36
N LYS A 150 11.84 -5.14 -5.49
CA LYS A 150 11.10 -4.32 -6.45
C LYS A 150 9.78 -4.94 -6.91
N LYS A 151 9.70 -6.26 -6.99
CA LYS A 151 8.48 -6.95 -7.46
C LYS A 151 7.35 -6.79 -6.43
N ASP A 152 7.68 -6.89 -5.15
CA ASP A 152 6.70 -7.02 -4.08
C ASP A 152 6.49 -5.71 -3.30
N ASN A 153 7.56 -4.96 -3.03
CA ASN A 153 7.54 -3.78 -2.15
C ASN A 153 8.01 -2.47 -2.81
N PHE A 154 7.92 -2.36 -4.14
CA PHE A 154 8.18 -1.10 -4.83
C PHE A 154 6.99 -0.73 -5.71
N TRP A 155 6.23 0.25 -5.29
CA TRP A 155 5.07 0.71 -6.02
C TRP A 155 5.44 1.68 -7.14
N MET A 156 4.76 1.56 -8.28
CA MET A 156 4.90 2.43 -9.44
C MET A 156 3.53 2.73 -10.02
N MET A 157 3.20 3.99 -10.22
CA MET A 157 1.95 4.38 -10.86
C MET A 157 1.92 4.01 -12.36
N GLY A 158 3.05 4.11 -13.03
CA GLY A 158 3.20 3.86 -14.45
C GLY A 158 4.67 3.90 -14.86
N ASP A 159 4.97 4.02 -16.17
CA ASP A 159 6.34 4.20 -16.68
C ASP A 159 6.96 5.51 -16.21
N THR A 160 6.11 6.50 -16.01
CA THR A 160 6.45 7.81 -15.45
C THR A 160 5.41 8.17 -14.40
N GLY A 161 5.79 8.96 -13.41
CA GLY A 161 4.91 9.40 -12.34
C GLY A 161 5.39 8.99 -10.95
N PRO A 162 4.56 9.15 -9.94
CA PRO A 162 4.89 8.77 -8.58
C PRO A 162 5.24 7.28 -8.47
N CYS A 163 6.31 7.01 -7.72
CA CYS A 163 6.76 5.65 -7.38
C CYS A 163 7.58 5.68 -6.09
N GLY A 164 7.76 4.54 -5.49
CA GLY A 164 8.62 4.42 -4.30
C GLY A 164 8.49 3.08 -3.58
N PRO A 165 9.37 2.85 -2.61
CA PRO A 165 9.23 1.74 -1.69
C PRO A 165 7.88 1.78 -0.98
N CYS A 166 7.35 0.62 -0.66
CA CYS A 166 6.16 0.47 0.15
C CYS A 166 6.35 -0.58 1.24
N SER A 167 5.50 -0.52 2.24
CA SER A 167 5.36 -1.53 3.27
C SER A 167 3.94 -2.06 3.21
N GLU A 168 3.77 -3.36 3.32
CA GLU A 168 2.48 -4.02 3.30
C GLU A 168 2.21 -4.74 4.61
N LEU A 169 0.95 -4.87 4.97
CA LEU A 169 0.52 -5.64 6.14
C LEU A 169 -0.16 -6.92 5.66
N HIS A 170 0.30 -8.04 6.19
CA HIS A 170 -0.22 -9.36 5.91
C HIS A 170 -0.81 -9.98 7.17
N ILE A 171 -1.87 -10.74 7.01
CA ILE A 171 -2.53 -11.46 8.10
C ILE A 171 -2.49 -12.94 7.78
N ASP A 172 -1.87 -13.70 8.67
CA ASP A 172 -1.83 -15.16 8.56
C ASP A 172 -3.22 -15.76 8.83
N LEU A 173 -3.80 -16.34 7.79
CA LEU A 173 -5.08 -17.03 7.83
C LEU A 173 -4.93 -18.56 7.94
N THR A 174 -3.71 -19.08 8.08
CA THR A 174 -3.51 -20.52 8.22
C THR A 174 -4.12 -21.02 9.52
N PRO A 175 -4.64 -22.27 9.57
CA PRO A 175 -5.34 -22.77 10.76
C PRO A 175 -4.48 -22.75 12.04
N ASN A 176 -3.18 -22.95 11.91
CA ASN A 176 -2.24 -23.13 13.03
C ASN A 176 -1.28 -21.94 13.21
N ALA A 177 -1.51 -20.82 12.55
CA ALA A 177 -0.56 -19.70 12.46
C ALA A 177 0.84 -20.19 12.02
N ASP A 178 0.87 -21.10 11.06
CA ASP A 178 2.11 -21.69 10.53
C ASP A 178 2.43 -21.05 9.17
N THR A 179 3.24 -20.00 9.22
CA THR A 179 3.65 -19.21 8.06
C THR A 179 4.83 -19.83 7.30
N ARG A 180 5.30 -21.00 7.68
CA ARG A 180 6.42 -21.67 6.98
C ARG A 180 6.07 -21.91 5.52
N GLY A 181 6.66 -21.10 4.64
CA GLY A 181 6.43 -21.12 3.19
C GLY A 181 5.21 -20.35 2.69
N ALA A 182 4.58 -19.52 3.53
CA ALA A 182 3.44 -18.67 3.15
C ALA A 182 3.85 -17.22 2.78
N LEU A 183 5.10 -16.83 3.04
CA LEU A 183 5.67 -15.52 2.71
C LEU A 183 6.96 -15.66 1.91
#